data_12f5058f31118d9059972a724a40286d
#
_entry.id   12f5058f31118d9059972a724a40286d
#
_cell.length_a   1.000
_cell.length_b   1.000
_cell.length_c   1.000
_cell.angle_alpha   90.00
_cell.angle_beta   90.00
_cell.angle_gamma   90.00
#
_symmetry.space_group_name_H-M   'P 1'
#
loop_
_entity.id
_entity.type
_entity.pdbx_description
1 polymer ?
#
loop_
_entity_poly.entity_id
_entity_poly.type
_entity_poly.pdbx_seq_one_letter_code
_entity_poly.pdbx_strand_id
1 'polypeptide(L)'
;MMSRPRILITGSGAICGAGQTPDAILAALLEGRSAVGPISQWDPAGWPVGIAAEVQDYNAGKLTGDRKLLKHIRRTDVFGLYAADQAIEQAGFSAWRETLDDGGKERFADATGVIVGSGGGSFGNQYDYLPLIAAAKGELQAFGQELAATVNPLWLLRSLPNNVLGHVGIRQGLKGTNACITHHSISGLLALAEATAALRAGECTRAVVVAHDAPIEAQTLLYYHQLGLLSADALRPFDARHDGSVMGEGAAALTLETEAAAAERGATVLGEVLGFGSDGEALGLLPVRDDGDGLVRAIRGALANAGLQPADVGVVVAHGNGTPNSDRSEARALATVFGSALPPVTGFKWAFGHLLAAAGLIDAVLAVTALRSGQVPGIAGLGQQDADAPALPAGPAAFKPRSDVALVLSRGFGSTNAACLLRVAGG
;
A
#
# COMPACT_ATOMS: atom_id res chain seq x y z
N MET A 1 0.23 -31.86 -15.63
CA MET A 1 -0.17 -30.74 -14.74
C MET A 1 -0.61 -29.59 -15.63
N MET A 2 -1.83 -29.08 -15.47
CA MET A 2 -2.22 -27.83 -16.16
C MET A 2 -1.29 -26.71 -15.71
N SER A 3 -0.77 -25.93 -16.64
CA SER A 3 0.06 -24.76 -16.31
C SER A 3 -0.77 -23.79 -15.48
N ARG A 4 -0.18 -23.29 -14.38
CA ARG A 4 -0.82 -22.28 -13.52
C ARG A 4 -1.09 -21.03 -14.36
N PRO A 5 -2.30 -20.46 -14.35
CA PRO A 5 -2.61 -19.29 -15.18
C PRO A 5 -1.71 -18.10 -14.77
N ARG A 6 -1.18 -17.41 -15.75
CA ARG A 6 -0.45 -16.15 -15.56
C ARG A 6 -1.43 -15.06 -15.17
N ILE A 7 -1.04 -14.22 -14.23
CA ILE A 7 -1.85 -13.10 -13.76
C ILE A 7 -1.17 -11.81 -14.18
N LEU A 8 -1.81 -11.09 -15.06
CA LEU A 8 -1.29 -9.90 -15.71
C LEU A 8 -1.82 -8.64 -15.02
N ILE A 9 -0.95 -7.64 -14.89
CA ILE A 9 -1.29 -6.30 -14.44
C ILE A 9 -1.63 -5.48 -15.68
N THR A 10 -2.84 -4.93 -15.75
CA THR A 10 -3.33 -4.20 -16.93
C THR A 10 -3.67 -2.74 -16.63
N GLY A 11 -3.66 -2.34 -15.37
CA GLY A 11 -3.81 -0.94 -14.96
C GLY A 11 -3.24 -0.70 -13.59
N SER A 12 -2.88 0.54 -13.32
CA SER A 12 -2.33 1.02 -12.06
C SER A 12 -2.84 2.41 -11.71
N GLY A 13 -2.98 2.69 -10.43
CA GLY A 13 -3.31 4.01 -9.91
C GLY A 13 -2.64 4.25 -8.58
N ALA A 14 -2.31 5.49 -8.27
CA ALA A 14 -1.73 5.84 -6.98
C ALA A 14 -1.92 7.33 -6.66
N ILE A 15 -2.02 7.63 -5.37
CA ILE A 15 -2.00 8.97 -4.81
C ILE A 15 -1.28 8.94 -3.47
N CYS A 16 -0.36 9.87 -3.23
CA CYS A 16 0.31 10.10 -1.95
C CYS A 16 0.86 11.52 -1.88
N GLY A 17 1.57 11.88 -0.82
CA GLY A 17 2.18 13.21 -0.68
C GLY A 17 3.11 13.60 -1.83
N ALA A 18 3.76 12.63 -2.49
CA ALA A 18 4.70 12.88 -3.58
C ALA A 18 4.02 13.08 -4.97
N GLY A 19 2.73 12.74 -5.11
CA GLY A 19 2.00 12.91 -6.37
C GLY A 19 0.66 12.21 -6.40
N GLN A 20 -0.11 12.48 -7.47
CA GLN A 20 -1.47 11.96 -7.63
C GLN A 20 -1.60 10.93 -8.77
N THR A 21 -0.49 10.48 -9.35
CA THR A 21 -0.43 9.38 -10.34
C THR A 21 0.88 8.61 -10.16
N PRO A 22 0.96 7.32 -10.56
CA PRO A 22 2.21 6.55 -10.48
C PRO A 22 3.40 7.25 -11.13
N ASP A 23 3.22 7.83 -12.31
CA ASP A 23 4.29 8.53 -13.04
C ASP A 23 4.73 9.82 -12.34
N ALA A 24 3.80 10.60 -11.79
CA ALA A 24 4.13 11.81 -11.04
C ALA A 24 4.90 11.50 -9.75
N ILE A 25 4.52 10.41 -9.06
CA ILE A 25 5.22 9.94 -7.87
C ILE A 25 6.63 9.47 -8.25
N LEU A 26 6.76 8.65 -9.30
CA LEU A 26 8.07 8.20 -9.79
C LEU A 26 8.98 9.38 -10.17
N ALA A 27 8.46 10.39 -10.86
CA ALA A 27 9.20 11.60 -11.19
C ALA A 27 9.72 12.32 -9.94
N ALA A 28 8.87 12.49 -8.92
CA ALA A 28 9.29 13.09 -7.65
C ALA A 28 10.40 12.30 -6.95
N LEU A 29 10.30 10.96 -6.98
CA LEU A 29 11.32 10.07 -6.42
C LEU A 29 12.66 10.18 -7.17
N LEU A 30 12.63 10.23 -8.51
CA LEU A 30 13.83 10.36 -9.33
C LEU A 30 14.52 11.73 -9.16
N GLU A 31 13.73 12.77 -8.87
CA GLU A 31 14.24 14.11 -8.54
C GLU A 31 14.72 14.25 -7.09
N GLY A 32 14.58 13.20 -6.26
CA GLY A 32 14.96 13.22 -4.84
C GLY A 32 14.05 14.12 -3.98
N ARG A 33 12.82 14.42 -4.44
CA ARG A 33 11.87 15.27 -3.71
C ARG A 33 11.14 14.49 -2.63
N SER A 34 11.11 15.02 -1.40
CA SER A 34 10.33 14.52 -0.28
C SER A 34 9.11 15.38 -0.05
N ALA A 35 7.98 14.73 0.26
CA ALA A 35 6.74 15.39 0.68
C ALA A 35 6.61 15.50 2.21
N VAL A 36 7.61 15.05 2.96
CA VAL A 36 7.65 15.19 4.41
C VAL A 36 7.77 16.67 4.76
N GLY A 37 6.84 17.17 5.55
CA GLY A 37 6.80 18.56 5.97
C GLY A 37 5.88 18.78 7.18
N PRO A 38 5.70 20.03 7.62
CA PRO A 38 4.80 20.34 8.71
C PRO A 38 3.37 19.89 8.41
N ILE A 39 2.69 19.32 9.44
CA ILE A 39 1.28 18.93 9.35
C ILE A 39 0.43 20.17 9.14
N SER A 40 -0.49 20.13 8.17
CA SER A 40 -1.42 21.22 7.84
C SER A 40 -2.90 20.85 8.07
N GLN A 41 -3.22 19.57 8.20
CA GLN A 41 -4.60 19.08 8.38
C GLN A 41 -5.20 19.49 9.73
N TRP A 42 -4.36 19.73 10.72
CA TRP A 42 -4.71 20.17 12.06
C TRP A 42 -3.52 20.92 12.69
N ASP A 43 -3.75 21.68 13.77
CA ASP A 43 -2.69 22.44 14.46
C ASP A 43 -1.85 21.51 15.36
N PRO A 44 -0.59 21.22 15.00
CA PRO A 44 0.29 20.38 15.79
C PRO A 44 0.99 21.10 16.95
N ALA A 45 0.68 22.35 17.21
CA ALA A 45 1.32 23.12 18.29
C ALA A 45 1.12 22.43 19.65
N GLY A 46 2.24 22.18 20.35
CA GLY A 46 2.24 21.45 21.62
C GLY A 46 2.16 19.93 21.52
N TRP A 47 2.07 19.36 20.32
CA TRP A 47 2.13 17.92 20.10
C TRP A 47 3.58 17.45 19.89
N PRO A 48 3.91 16.21 20.29
CA PRO A 48 5.28 15.68 20.18
C PRO A 48 5.73 15.41 18.75
N VAL A 49 4.78 15.33 17.80
CA VAL A 49 5.03 15.10 16.37
C VAL A 49 4.31 16.17 15.57
N GLY A 50 5.04 16.86 14.70
CA GLY A 50 4.52 17.96 13.90
C GLY A 50 4.78 17.83 12.41
N ILE A 51 5.28 16.66 11.96
CA ILE A 51 5.58 16.40 10.55
C ILE A 51 4.87 15.14 10.04
N ALA A 52 4.51 15.18 8.75
CA ALA A 52 3.94 14.05 8.01
C ALA A 52 4.12 14.28 6.49
N ALA A 53 3.81 13.28 5.70
CA ALA A 53 3.74 13.43 4.24
C ALA A 53 2.27 13.45 3.79
N GLU A 54 1.69 14.63 3.74
CA GLU A 54 0.29 14.86 3.38
C GLU A 54 0.10 14.90 1.86
N VAL A 55 -1.07 14.43 1.39
CA VAL A 55 -1.50 14.63 0.00
C VAL A 55 -1.75 16.12 -0.24
N GLN A 56 -0.97 16.70 -1.16
CA GLN A 56 -1.07 18.10 -1.53
C GLN A 56 -2.29 18.35 -2.43
N ASP A 57 -2.80 19.59 -2.42
CA ASP A 57 -3.96 20.02 -3.23
C ASP A 57 -5.20 19.12 -3.08
N TYR A 58 -5.41 18.61 -1.86
CA TYR A 58 -6.54 17.74 -1.56
C TYR A 58 -7.88 18.42 -1.76
N ASN A 59 -8.67 17.89 -2.70
CA ASN A 59 -10.06 18.28 -2.92
C ASN A 59 -10.91 17.04 -3.15
N ALA A 60 -11.61 16.61 -2.13
CA ALA A 60 -12.41 15.39 -2.13
C ALA A 60 -13.44 15.35 -3.27
N GLY A 61 -14.12 16.48 -3.54
CA GLY A 61 -15.12 16.58 -4.60
C GLY A 61 -14.53 16.44 -6.01
N LYS A 62 -13.29 16.94 -6.22
CA LYS A 62 -12.57 16.80 -7.48
C LYS A 62 -12.06 15.37 -7.66
N LEU A 63 -11.49 14.79 -6.60
CA LEU A 63 -10.90 13.44 -6.63
C LEU A 63 -11.97 12.35 -6.84
N THR A 64 -13.17 12.50 -6.26
CA THR A 64 -14.23 11.49 -6.41
C THR A 64 -15.15 11.73 -7.59
N GLY A 65 -15.21 12.96 -8.12
CA GLY A 65 -16.19 13.36 -9.12
C GLY A 65 -17.66 13.36 -8.64
N ASP A 66 -17.91 12.95 -7.39
CA ASP A 66 -19.25 12.85 -6.79
C ASP A 66 -19.31 13.45 -5.39
N ARG A 67 -19.85 14.68 -5.29
CA ARG A 67 -20.01 15.38 -4.01
C ARG A 67 -21.03 14.72 -3.07
N LYS A 68 -22.00 13.96 -3.60
CA LYS A 68 -23.02 13.31 -2.76
C LYS A 68 -22.42 12.17 -1.96
N LEU A 69 -21.42 11.50 -2.55
CA LEU A 69 -20.69 10.41 -1.91
C LEU A 69 -19.96 10.84 -0.64
N LEU A 70 -19.51 12.10 -0.56
CA LEU A 70 -18.75 12.62 0.57
C LEU A 70 -19.49 12.58 1.92
N LYS A 71 -20.80 12.35 1.91
CA LYS A 71 -21.60 12.12 3.14
C LYS A 71 -21.34 10.76 3.76
N HIS A 72 -20.87 9.79 2.96
CA HIS A 72 -20.72 8.37 3.34
C HIS A 72 -19.28 7.90 3.45
N ILE A 73 -18.32 8.72 3.02
CA ILE A 73 -16.90 8.35 2.93
C ILE A 73 -16.02 9.32 3.70
N ARG A 74 -14.80 8.89 3.98
CA ARG A 74 -13.74 9.65 4.65
C ARG A 74 -12.58 9.95 3.71
N ARG A 75 -11.61 10.71 4.20
CA ARG A 75 -10.40 11.07 3.47
C ARG A 75 -9.68 9.85 2.91
N THR A 76 -9.50 8.82 3.71
CA THR A 76 -8.86 7.56 3.27
C THR A 76 -9.62 6.87 2.14
N ASP A 77 -10.97 6.88 2.19
CA ASP A 77 -11.82 6.28 1.16
C ASP A 77 -11.73 7.07 -0.16
N VAL A 78 -11.62 8.41 -0.07
CA VAL A 78 -11.42 9.26 -1.26
C VAL A 78 -10.15 8.85 -2.01
N PHE A 79 -9.05 8.60 -1.29
CA PHE A 79 -7.82 8.16 -1.92
C PHE A 79 -7.97 6.79 -2.58
N GLY A 80 -8.59 5.83 -1.87
CA GLY A 80 -8.83 4.48 -2.40
C GLY A 80 -9.66 4.48 -3.67
N LEU A 81 -10.75 5.25 -3.69
CA LEU A 81 -11.62 5.39 -4.86
C LEU A 81 -10.89 6.06 -6.04
N TYR A 82 -10.13 7.12 -5.76
CA TYR A 82 -9.35 7.81 -6.78
C TYR A 82 -8.30 6.90 -7.43
N ALA A 83 -7.55 6.15 -6.64
CA ALA A 83 -6.57 5.19 -7.16
C ALA A 83 -7.24 4.06 -7.96
N ALA A 84 -8.40 3.55 -7.49
CA ALA A 84 -9.17 2.54 -8.19
C ALA A 84 -9.67 3.04 -9.56
N ASP A 85 -10.22 4.25 -9.61
CA ASP A 85 -10.69 4.86 -10.86
C ASP A 85 -9.56 5.00 -11.87
N GLN A 86 -8.35 5.45 -11.46
CA GLN A 86 -7.18 5.51 -12.34
C GLN A 86 -6.81 4.14 -12.91
N ALA A 87 -6.74 3.12 -12.06
CA ALA A 87 -6.36 1.77 -12.49
C ALA A 87 -7.38 1.18 -13.47
N ILE A 88 -8.68 1.38 -13.22
CA ILE A 88 -9.79 0.93 -14.07
C ILE A 88 -9.78 1.68 -15.41
N GLU A 89 -9.55 2.99 -15.40
CA GLU A 89 -9.44 3.81 -16.60
C GLU A 89 -8.24 3.39 -17.45
N GLN A 90 -7.05 3.27 -16.86
CA GLN A 90 -5.85 2.84 -17.55
C GLN A 90 -5.99 1.43 -18.15
N ALA A 91 -6.68 0.53 -17.44
CA ALA A 91 -7.00 -0.80 -17.94
C ALA A 91 -7.99 -0.77 -19.12
N GLY A 92 -8.74 0.31 -19.30
CA GLY A 92 -9.76 0.41 -20.32
C GLY A 92 -11.00 -0.44 -20.05
N PHE A 93 -11.26 -0.82 -18.80
CA PHE A 93 -12.38 -1.70 -18.43
C PHE A 93 -13.73 -1.12 -18.83
N SER A 94 -13.97 0.16 -18.55
CA SER A 94 -15.23 0.82 -18.88
C SER A 94 -15.46 0.89 -20.38
N ALA A 95 -14.44 1.29 -21.14
CA ALA A 95 -14.51 1.39 -22.59
C ALA A 95 -14.79 0.03 -23.26
N TRP A 96 -14.10 -1.02 -22.81
CA TRP A 96 -14.30 -2.37 -23.34
C TRP A 96 -15.71 -2.92 -23.00
N ARG A 97 -16.16 -2.72 -21.75
CA ARG A 97 -17.50 -3.14 -21.30
C ARG A 97 -18.61 -2.56 -22.14
N GLU A 98 -18.48 -1.29 -22.59
CA GLU A 98 -19.48 -0.66 -23.45
C GLU A 98 -19.58 -1.29 -24.86
N THR A 99 -18.57 -2.04 -25.28
CA THR A 99 -18.61 -2.79 -26.55
C THR A 99 -19.38 -4.12 -26.48
N LEU A 100 -19.67 -4.58 -25.25
CA LEU A 100 -20.35 -5.86 -25.02
C LEU A 100 -21.87 -5.74 -25.12
N ASP A 101 -22.52 -6.84 -25.48
CA ASP A 101 -23.96 -7.01 -25.30
C ASP A 101 -24.35 -7.08 -23.82
N ASP A 102 -25.64 -7.08 -23.51
CA ASP A 102 -26.13 -7.07 -22.12
C ASP A 102 -25.66 -8.33 -21.36
N GLY A 103 -25.68 -9.49 -22.01
CA GLY A 103 -25.15 -10.72 -21.39
C GLY A 103 -23.64 -10.69 -21.17
N GLY A 104 -22.89 -10.04 -22.06
CA GLY A 104 -21.47 -9.80 -21.90
C GLY A 104 -21.17 -8.83 -20.77
N LYS A 105 -21.93 -7.74 -20.63
CA LYS A 105 -21.82 -6.79 -19.52
C LYS A 105 -22.09 -7.47 -18.17
N GLU A 106 -23.08 -8.35 -18.11
CA GLU A 106 -23.39 -9.12 -16.89
C GLU A 106 -22.24 -10.08 -16.55
N ARG A 107 -21.76 -10.89 -17.51
CA ARG A 107 -20.61 -11.78 -17.28
C ARG A 107 -19.36 -11.01 -16.86
N PHE A 108 -19.10 -9.85 -17.44
CA PHE A 108 -18.00 -8.98 -17.01
C PHE A 108 -18.15 -8.57 -15.55
N ALA A 109 -19.34 -8.12 -15.15
CA ALA A 109 -19.63 -7.69 -13.78
C ALA A 109 -19.47 -8.84 -12.78
N ASP A 110 -20.01 -10.02 -13.09
CA ASP A 110 -19.98 -11.22 -12.23
C ASP A 110 -18.57 -11.82 -12.11
N ALA A 111 -17.75 -11.70 -13.17
CA ALA A 111 -16.38 -12.25 -13.22
C ALA A 111 -15.28 -11.25 -12.80
N THR A 112 -15.64 -10.02 -12.39
CA THR A 112 -14.68 -9.02 -11.92
C THR A 112 -14.79 -8.81 -10.42
N GLY A 113 -13.74 -9.21 -9.69
CA GLY A 113 -13.65 -9.08 -8.24
C GLY A 113 -13.13 -7.72 -7.77
N VAL A 114 -13.34 -7.42 -6.48
CA VAL A 114 -12.78 -6.23 -5.81
C VAL A 114 -12.16 -6.66 -4.49
N ILE A 115 -10.85 -6.52 -4.34
CA ILE A 115 -10.14 -6.91 -3.13
C ILE A 115 -9.42 -5.68 -2.56
N VAL A 116 -9.63 -5.40 -1.27
CA VAL A 116 -9.14 -4.17 -0.64
C VAL A 116 -8.28 -4.47 0.58
N GLY A 117 -7.12 -3.80 0.66
CA GLY A 117 -6.31 -3.68 1.87
C GLY A 117 -6.63 -2.36 2.58
N SER A 118 -7.08 -2.42 3.82
CA SER A 118 -7.50 -1.24 4.59
C SER A 118 -6.80 -1.18 5.96
N GLY A 119 -6.65 0.02 6.51
CA GLY A 119 -6.11 0.26 7.85
C GLY A 119 -7.03 -0.22 8.99
N GLY A 120 -8.25 -0.65 8.69
CA GLY A 120 -9.17 -1.23 9.68
C GLY A 120 -9.96 -0.21 10.50
N GLY A 121 -9.81 1.05 10.26
CA GLY A 121 -10.53 2.13 10.94
C GLY A 121 -9.64 3.29 11.30
N SER A 122 -10.26 4.43 11.50
CA SER A 122 -9.60 5.66 11.91
C SER A 122 -10.16 6.16 13.24
N PHE A 123 -9.36 6.91 13.97
CA PHE A 123 -9.80 7.60 15.20
C PHE A 123 -10.70 8.80 14.90
N GLY A 124 -10.76 9.26 13.66
CA GLY A 124 -11.58 10.40 13.26
C GLY A 124 -13.05 10.29 13.64
N ASN A 125 -13.60 9.06 13.74
CA ASN A 125 -14.96 8.83 14.26
C ASN A 125 -15.08 9.13 15.75
N GLN A 126 -14.01 8.98 16.53
CA GLN A 126 -14.03 9.20 17.97
C GLN A 126 -14.10 10.69 18.30
N TYR A 127 -13.57 11.55 17.43
CA TYR A 127 -13.63 13.01 17.61
C TYR A 127 -15.08 13.54 17.63
N ASP A 128 -16.02 12.85 16.98
CA ASP A 128 -17.43 13.18 17.04
C ASP A 128 -18.02 12.97 18.46
N TYR A 129 -17.43 12.09 19.28
CA TYR A 129 -17.91 11.73 20.61
C TYR A 129 -17.14 12.37 21.76
N LEU A 130 -15.88 12.76 21.57
CA LEU A 130 -15.04 13.30 22.62
C LEU A 130 -15.67 14.51 23.32
N PRO A 131 -16.29 15.47 22.62
CA PRO A 131 -16.99 16.58 23.26
C PRO A 131 -18.15 16.12 24.16
N LEU A 132 -18.89 15.09 23.72
CA LEU A 132 -20.02 14.52 24.48
C LEU A 132 -19.54 13.81 25.74
N ILE A 133 -18.45 13.03 25.63
CA ILE A 133 -17.82 12.35 26.77
C ILE A 133 -17.33 13.37 27.78
N ALA A 134 -16.68 14.45 27.34
CA ALA A 134 -16.20 15.51 28.20
C ALA A 134 -17.36 16.26 28.91
N ALA A 135 -18.43 16.56 28.18
CA ALA A 135 -19.62 17.24 28.75
C ALA A 135 -20.36 16.37 29.78
N ALA A 136 -20.41 15.06 29.56
CA ALA A 136 -21.08 14.11 30.45
C ALA A 136 -20.33 13.86 31.76
N LYS A 137 -19.07 14.29 31.90
CA LYS A 137 -18.25 14.18 33.14
C LYS A 137 -18.22 12.74 33.72
N GLY A 138 -18.31 11.73 32.90
CA GLY A 138 -18.35 10.31 33.30
C GLY A 138 -19.75 9.74 33.57
N GLU A 139 -20.81 10.56 33.48
CA GLU A 139 -22.18 10.11 33.68
C GLU A 139 -22.72 9.42 32.40
N LEU A 140 -22.78 8.08 32.39
CA LEU A 140 -23.18 7.32 31.21
C LEU A 140 -24.60 7.61 30.72
N GLN A 141 -25.53 7.91 31.63
CA GLN A 141 -26.90 8.22 31.25
C GLN A 141 -26.97 9.56 30.48
N ALA A 142 -26.29 10.59 30.96
CA ALA A 142 -26.20 11.89 30.29
C ALA A 142 -25.52 11.75 28.93
N PHE A 143 -24.40 11.01 28.87
CA PHE A 143 -23.71 10.70 27.61
C PHE A 143 -24.61 10.00 26.60
N GLY A 144 -25.36 8.96 27.02
CA GLY A 144 -26.27 8.21 26.14
C GLY A 144 -27.41 9.06 25.57
N GLN A 145 -27.97 9.97 26.36
CA GLN A 145 -29.02 10.89 25.93
C GLN A 145 -28.51 11.87 24.86
N GLU A 146 -27.36 12.49 25.11
CA GLU A 146 -26.75 13.42 24.16
C GLU A 146 -26.25 12.73 22.92
N LEU A 147 -25.70 11.52 23.04
CA LEU A 147 -25.24 10.70 21.91
C LEU A 147 -26.39 10.41 20.95
N ALA A 148 -27.54 9.97 21.46
CA ALA A 148 -28.70 9.65 20.64
C ALA A 148 -29.22 10.87 19.85
N ALA A 149 -29.06 12.09 20.39
CA ALA A 149 -29.47 13.34 19.73
C ALA A 149 -28.42 13.89 18.74
N THR A 150 -27.14 13.59 18.94
CA THR A 150 -26.04 14.26 18.25
C THR A 150 -25.35 13.38 17.20
N VAL A 151 -25.34 12.03 17.41
CA VAL A 151 -24.62 11.13 16.48
C VAL A 151 -25.19 11.19 15.07
N ASN A 152 -24.32 11.37 14.10
CA ASN A 152 -24.70 11.28 12.70
C ASN A 152 -25.19 9.84 12.39
N PRO A 153 -26.44 9.64 11.92
CA PRO A 153 -26.95 8.30 11.62
C PRO A 153 -26.08 7.50 10.63
N LEU A 154 -25.26 8.18 9.82
CA LEU A 154 -24.37 7.56 8.84
C LEU A 154 -22.96 7.25 9.37
N TRP A 155 -22.69 7.55 10.67
CA TRP A 155 -21.34 7.37 11.23
C TRP A 155 -20.83 5.93 11.09
N LEU A 156 -21.70 4.95 11.28
CA LEU A 156 -21.34 3.54 11.14
C LEU A 156 -20.85 3.24 9.73
N LEU A 157 -21.58 3.69 8.71
CA LEU A 157 -21.20 3.48 7.31
C LEU A 157 -19.85 4.12 6.99
N ARG A 158 -19.60 5.31 7.55
CA ARG A 158 -18.32 6.01 7.38
C ARG A 158 -17.16 5.35 8.11
N SER A 159 -17.43 4.43 9.05
CA SER A 159 -16.43 3.78 9.89
C SER A 159 -16.00 2.40 9.38
N LEU A 160 -16.71 1.86 8.42
CA LEU A 160 -16.46 0.50 7.93
C LEU A 160 -15.16 0.44 7.14
N PRO A 161 -14.27 -0.53 7.44
CA PRO A 161 -13.00 -0.68 6.71
C PRO A 161 -13.19 -1.13 5.25
N ASN A 162 -14.37 -1.66 4.91
CA ASN A 162 -14.71 -2.12 3.56
C ASN A 162 -15.45 -1.06 2.71
N ASN A 163 -15.46 0.20 3.10
CA ASN A 163 -16.12 1.27 2.35
C ASN A 163 -15.63 1.36 0.90
N VAL A 164 -14.32 1.35 0.69
CA VAL A 164 -13.74 1.43 -0.66
C VAL A 164 -14.18 0.23 -1.51
N LEU A 165 -14.17 -0.98 -0.94
CA LEU A 165 -14.66 -2.18 -1.62
C LEU A 165 -16.11 -2.01 -2.08
N GLY A 166 -17.00 -1.62 -1.16
CA GLY A 166 -18.42 -1.43 -1.47
C GLY A 166 -18.65 -0.35 -2.54
N HIS A 167 -17.97 0.79 -2.41
CA HIS A 167 -18.15 1.90 -3.34
C HIS A 167 -17.53 1.64 -4.73
N VAL A 168 -16.38 0.95 -4.81
CA VAL A 168 -15.82 0.51 -6.11
C VAL A 168 -16.80 -0.46 -6.78
N GLY A 169 -17.30 -1.47 -6.06
CA GLY A 169 -18.29 -2.42 -6.58
C GLY A 169 -19.56 -1.73 -7.10
N ILE A 170 -20.14 -0.82 -6.31
CA ILE A 170 -21.36 -0.07 -6.67
C ILE A 170 -21.13 0.84 -7.89
N ARG A 171 -20.08 1.66 -7.86
CA ARG A 171 -19.80 2.65 -8.92
C ARG A 171 -19.48 2.00 -10.25
N GLN A 172 -18.75 0.89 -10.21
CA GLN A 172 -18.29 0.18 -11.40
C GLN A 172 -19.20 -0.98 -11.79
N GLY A 173 -20.22 -1.30 -10.96
CA GLY A 173 -21.13 -2.42 -11.19
C GLY A 173 -20.43 -3.78 -11.15
N LEU A 174 -19.42 -3.96 -10.28
CA LEU A 174 -18.65 -5.19 -10.14
C LEU A 174 -19.27 -6.08 -9.06
N LYS A 175 -19.48 -7.35 -9.37
CA LYS A 175 -20.23 -8.30 -8.53
C LYS A 175 -19.45 -9.58 -8.20
N GLY A 176 -18.23 -9.72 -8.72
CA GLY A 176 -17.38 -10.91 -8.50
C GLY A 176 -16.86 -11.04 -7.07
N THR A 177 -15.93 -11.97 -6.88
CA THR A 177 -15.27 -12.26 -5.60
C THR A 177 -14.78 -10.98 -4.93
N ASN A 178 -15.03 -10.85 -3.62
CA ASN A 178 -14.61 -9.67 -2.88
C ASN A 178 -14.08 -10.02 -1.48
N ALA A 179 -13.08 -9.26 -1.03
CA ALA A 179 -12.52 -9.37 0.31
C ALA A 179 -11.95 -8.02 0.77
N CYS A 180 -12.04 -7.76 2.08
CA CYS A 180 -11.38 -6.63 2.73
C CYS A 180 -10.40 -7.17 3.78
N ILE A 181 -9.13 -6.85 3.62
CA ILE A 181 -8.02 -7.34 4.45
C ILE A 181 -7.52 -6.20 5.32
N THR A 182 -7.58 -6.41 6.65
CA THR A 182 -7.06 -5.47 7.64
C THR A 182 -5.93 -6.14 8.41
N HIS A 183 -4.70 -5.95 7.95
CA HIS A 183 -3.50 -6.58 8.52
C HIS A 183 -2.34 -5.60 8.59
N HIS A 184 -2.62 -4.41 9.17
CA HIS A 184 -1.65 -3.35 9.32
C HIS A 184 -0.91 -3.07 7.98
N SER A 185 0.41 -2.83 8.03
CA SER A 185 1.20 -2.40 6.85
C SER A 185 1.30 -3.44 5.73
N ILE A 186 1.00 -4.73 5.99
CA ILE A 186 1.02 -5.75 4.95
C ILE A 186 -0.31 -5.93 4.22
N SER A 187 -1.37 -5.20 4.64
CA SER A 187 -2.73 -5.33 4.07
C SER A 187 -2.76 -5.26 2.55
N GLY A 188 -2.05 -4.30 1.96
CA GLY A 188 -2.03 -4.08 0.51
C GLY A 188 -1.38 -5.23 -0.26
N LEU A 189 -0.25 -5.79 0.21
CA LEU A 189 0.36 -6.97 -0.43
C LEU A 189 -0.49 -8.22 -0.23
N LEU A 190 -1.15 -8.39 0.93
CA LEU A 190 -2.06 -9.51 1.13
C LEU A 190 -3.31 -9.39 0.25
N ALA A 191 -3.83 -8.18 0.03
CA ALA A 191 -4.93 -7.97 -0.91
C ALA A 191 -4.51 -8.36 -2.35
N LEU A 192 -3.29 -8.04 -2.76
CA LEU A 192 -2.73 -8.44 -4.05
C LEU A 192 -2.54 -9.97 -4.13
N ALA A 193 -2.11 -10.61 -3.05
CA ALA A 193 -1.98 -12.06 -2.95
C ALA A 193 -3.34 -12.76 -3.05
N GLU A 194 -4.35 -12.28 -2.33
CA GLU A 194 -5.72 -12.82 -2.33
C GLU A 194 -6.35 -12.72 -3.73
N ALA A 195 -6.28 -11.55 -4.37
CA ALA A 195 -6.77 -11.37 -5.72
C ALA A 195 -6.09 -12.32 -6.71
N THR A 196 -4.76 -12.49 -6.57
CA THR A 196 -3.99 -13.42 -7.40
C THR A 196 -4.42 -14.87 -7.16
N ALA A 197 -4.70 -15.24 -5.92
CA ALA A 197 -5.18 -16.59 -5.58
C ALA A 197 -6.58 -16.84 -6.16
N ALA A 198 -7.51 -15.90 -6.00
CA ALA A 198 -8.87 -15.99 -6.55
C ALA A 198 -8.87 -16.14 -8.09
N LEU A 199 -8.04 -15.36 -8.79
CA LEU A 199 -7.87 -15.47 -10.24
C LEU A 199 -7.29 -16.82 -10.64
N ARG A 200 -6.31 -17.34 -9.92
CA ARG A 200 -5.70 -18.66 -10.17
C ARG A 200 -6.63 -19.82 -9.86
N ALA A 201 -7.53 -19.65 -8.89
CA ALA A 201 -8.57 -20.61 -8.54
C ALA A 201 -9.77 -20.58 -9.53
N GLY A 202 -9.84 -19.57 -10.40
CA GLY A 202 -10.95 -19.40 -11.34
C GLY A 202 -12.22 -18.84 -10.72
N GLU A 203 -12.13 -18.24 -9.52
CA GLU A 203 -13.26 -17.58 -8.85
C GLU A 203 -13.68 -16.29 -9.54
N CYS A 204 -12.73 -15.64 -10.20
CA CYS A 204 -12.95 -14.51 -11.09
C CYS A 204 -11.92 -14.56 -12.24
N THR A 205 -12.14 -13.76 -13.28
CA THR A 205 -11.18 -13.62 -14.40
C THR A 205 -10.48 -12.27 -14.40
N ARG A 206 -11.01 -11.31 -13.65
CA ARG A 206 -10.51 -9.93 -13.47
C ARG A 206 -10.64 -9.53 -12.02
N ALA A 207 -9.77 -8.67 -11.53
CA ALA A 207 -9.87 -8.12 -10.18
C ALA A 207 -9.35 -6.68 -10.14
N VAL A 208 -10.00 -5.85 -9.34
CA VAL A 208 -9.50 -4.54 -8.90
C VAL A 208 -8.97 -4.70 -7.49
N VAL A 209 -7.68 -4.47 -7.31
CA VAL A 209 -7.00 -4.51 -6.01
C VAL A 209 -6.73 -3.08 -5.58
N VAL A 210 -7.15 -2.72 -4.37
CA VAL A 210 -6.95 -1.37 -3.82
C VAL A 210 -6.34 -1.47 -2.43
N ALA A 211 -5.42 -0.57 -2.09
CA ALA A 211 -5.05 -0.39 -0.69
C ALA A 211 -4.99 1.10 -0.36
N HIS A 212 -5.50 1.47 0.82
CA HIS A 212 -5.63 2.86 1.22
C HIS A 212 -5.44 3.04 2.72
N ASP A 213 -4.89 4.19 3.13
CA ASP A 213 -4.83 4.62 4.51
C ASP A 213 -4.63 6.15 4.62
N ALA A 214 -5.04 6.73 5.74
CA ALA A 214 -4.84 8.15 6.07
C ALA A 214 -4.56 8.30 7.57
N PRO A 215 -3.39 7.87 8.06
CA PRO A 215 -3.07 7.80 9.48
C PRO A 215 -2.61 9.14 10.09
N ILE A 216 -2.68 10.26 9.36
CA ILE A 216 -2.24 11.58 9.84
C ILE A 216 -3.31 12.19 10.74
N GLU A 217 -3.64 11.48 11.79
CA GLU A 217 -4.57 11.90 12.86
C GLU A 217 -3.78 12.10 14.15
N ALA A 218 -4.10 13.15 14.92
CA ALA A 218 -3.39 13.50 16.15
C ALA A 218 -3.25 12.32 17.12
N GLN A 219 -4.32 11.57 17.33
CA GLN A 219 -4.32 10.40 18.23
C GLN A 219 -3.46 9.26 17.71
N THR A 220 -3.50 8.97 16.41
CA THR A 220 -2.64 7.96 15.77
C THR A 220 -1.17 8.33 15.96
N LEU A 221 -0.79 9.56 15.63
CA LEU A 221 0.59 10.03 15.76
C LEU A 221 1.07 10.00 17.21
N LEU A 222 0.20 10.37 18.18
CA LEU A 222 0.53 10.27 19.58
C LEU A 222 0.85 8.83 20.01
N TYR A 223 0.04 7.86 19.59
CA TYR A 223 0.28 6.44 19.92
C TYR A 223 1.58 5.92 19.32
N TYR A 224 1.86 6.19 18.05
CA TYR A 224 3.10 5.77 17.42
C TYR A 224 4.32 6.47 18.02
N HIS A 225 4.19 7.74 18.43
CA HIS A 225 5.23 8.44 19.17
C HIS A 225 5.50 7.81 20.53
N GLN A 226 4.47 7.49 21.30
CA GLN A 226 4.60 6.82 22.61
C GLN A 226 5.24 5.42 22.50
N LEU A 227 5.11 4.78 21.36
CA LEU A 227 5.78 3.50 21.07
C LEU A 227 7.24 3.69 20.61
N GLY A 228 7.73 4.92 20.47
CA GLY A 228 9.09 5.21 20.00
C GLY A 228 9.33 4.86 18.54
N LEU A 229 8.30 4.99 17.70
CA LEU A 229 8.35 4.56 16.28
C LEU A 229 8.47 5.71 15.29
N LEU A 230 8.32 6.97 15.74
CA LEU A 230 8.33 8.13 14.86
C LEU A 230 9.61 8.95 15.01
N SER A 231 10.14 9.38 13.87
CA SER A 231 11.18 10.40 13.77
C SER A 231 10.57 11.80 13.89
N ALA A 232 11.36 12.75 14.38
CA ALA A 232 10.96 14.14 14.53
C ALA A 232 11.26 15.01 13.30
N ASP A 233 12.10 14.54 12.36
CA ASP A 233 12.56 15.38 11.24
C ASP A 233 12.50 14.71 9.86
N ALA A 234 12.81 13.41 9.72
CA ALA A 234 12.80 12.73 8.42
C ALA A 234 12.75 11.20 8.55
N LEU A 235 12.23 10.53 7.53
CA LEU A 235 12.31 9.08 7.38
C LEU A 235 13.57 8.73 6.58
N ARG A 236 14.51 7.98 7.21
CA ARG A 236 15.83 7.65 6.66
C ARG A 236 16.06 6.13 6.62
N PRO A 237 15.58 5.41 5.61
CA PRO A 237 15.76 3.97 5.53
C PRO A 237 17.23 3.59 5.48
N PHE A 238 17.67 2.67 6.36
CA PHE A 238 19.02 2.09 6.43
C PHE A 238 20.16 3.08 6.68
N ASP A 239 19.90 4.37 6.88
CA ASP A 239 20.92 5.38 7.20
C ASP A 239 21.34 5.25 8.67
N ALA A 240 22.61 5.54 8.97
CA ALA A 240 23.15 5.53 10.34
C ALA A 240 22.39 6.48 11.30
N ARG A 241 21.66 7.45 10.78
CA ARG A 241 20.84 8.41 11.54
C ARG A 241 19.37 8.02 11.62
N HIS A 242 18.99 6.80 11.18
CA HIS A 242 17.59 6.38 11.26
C HIS A 242 17.16 6.28 12.74
N ASP A 243 16.07 6.91 13.08
CA ASP A 243 15.55 7.03 14.45
C ASP A 243 14.05 6.78 14.56
N GLY A 244 13.38 6.53 13.44
CA GLY A 244 11.96 6.28 13.37
C GLY A 244 11.37 6.52 11.99
N SER A 245 10.07 6.31 11.91
CA SER A 245 9.27 6.51 10.71
C SER A 245 8.63 7.90 10.69
N VAL A 246 8.14 8.31 9.52
CA VAL A 246 7.24 9.45 9.37
C VAL A 246 5.97 8.95 8.69
N MET A 247 4.80 9.32 9.21
CA MET A 247 3.53 8.90 8.62
C MET A 247 3.25 9.64 7.32
N GLY A 248 2.71 8.91 6.37
CA GLY A 248 2.16 9.45 5.13
C GLY A 248 0.74 8.96 4.94
N GLU A 249 0.05 9.50 3.94
CA GLU A 249 -1.30 9.10 3.56
C GLU A 249 -1.40 8.88 2.06
N GLY A 250 -2.36 8.06 1.64
CA GLY A 250 -2.59 7.82 0.23
C GLY A 250 -3.21 6.46 -0.06
N ALA A 251 -3.18 6.10 -1.33
CA ALA A 251 -3.70 4.84 -1.84
C ALA A 251 -2.94 4.39 -3.09
N ALA A 252 -3.06 3.10 -3.37
CA ALA A 252 -2.65 2.51 -4.63
C ALA A 252 -3.69 1.49 -5.11
N ALA A 253 -3.74 1.26 -6.41
CA ALA A 253 -4.59 0.25 -7.01
C ALA A 253 -3.91 -0.42 -8.21
N LEU A 254 -4.27 -1.68 -8.43
CA LEU A 254 -3.91 -2.46 -9.62
C LEU A 254 -5.16 -3.12 -10.18
N THR A 255 -5.27 -3.20 -11.49
CA THR A 255 -6.19 -4.15 -12.14
C THR A 255 -5.41 -5.39 -12.58
N LEU A 256 -5.95 -6.54 -12.24
CA LEU A 256 -5.41 -7.84 -12.56
C LEU A 256 -6.34 -8.59 -13.50
N GLU A 257 -5.75 -9.34 -14.42
CA GLU A 257 -6.49 -10.22 -15.33
C GLU A 257 -5.75 -11.55 -15.50
N THR A 258 -6.51 -12.63 -15.68
CA THR A 258 -5.93 -13.84 -16.24
C THR A 258 -5.42 -13.56 -17.65
N GLU A 259 -4.38 -14.26 -18.09
CA GLU A 259 -3.83 -14.12 -19.46
C GLU A 259 -4.91 -14.25 -20.53
N ALA A 260 -5.84 -15.20 -20.37
CA ALA A 260 -6.95 -15.39 -21.27
C ALA A 260 -7.90 -14.18 -21.33
N ALA A 261 -8.26 -13.61 -20.17
CA ALA A 261 -9.13 -12.45 -20.10
C ALA A 261 -8.47 -11.18 -20.67
N ALA A 262 -7.18 -10.99 -20.44
CA ALA A 262 -6.41 -9.90 -21.02
C ALA A 262 -6.30 -10.03 -22.56
N ALA A 263 -6.05 -11.24 -23.05
CA ALA A 263 -5.98 -11.52 -24.49
C ALA A 263 -7.33 -11.33 -25.19
N GLU A 264 -8.46 -11.72 -24.56
CA GLU A 264 -9.81 -11.56 -25.08
C GLU A 264 -10.12 -10.12 -25.53
N ARG A 265 -9.61 -9.14 -24.79
CA ARG A 265 -9.87 -7.71 -25.06
C ARG A 265 -8.67 -6.95 -25.63
N GLY A 266 -7.55 -7.62 -25.90
CA GLY A 266 -6.33 -6.96 -26.39
C GLY A 266 -5.74 -5.99 -25.36
N ALA A 267 -5.72 -6.36 -24.06
CA ALA A 267 -5.28 -5.50 -22.98
C ALA A 267 -3.80 -5.11 -23.12
N THR A 268 -3.47 -3.86 -22.83
CA THR A 268 -2.08 -3.46 -22.61
C THR A 268 -1.58 -4.04 -21.29
N VAL A 269 -0.53 -4.86 -21.35
CA VAL A 269 0.07 -5.49 -20.17
C VAL A 269 1.15 -4.60 -19.61
N LEU A 270 1.01 -4.22 -18.33
CA LEU A 270 2.01 -3.45 -17.59
C LEU A 270 3.06 -4.36 -16.94
N GLY A 271 2.65 -5.54 -16.52
CA GLY A 271 3.49 -6.50 -15.83
C GLY A 271 2.75 -7.79 -15.49
N GLU A 272 3.37 -8.61 -14.67
CA GLU A 272 2.86 -9.91 -14.21
C GLU A 272 3.13 -10.08 -12.72
N VAL A 273 2.19 -10.68 -12.01
CA VAL A 273 2.36 -11.11 -10.60
C VAL A 273 2.88 -12.55 -10.61
N LEU A 274 4.11 -12.73 -10.17
CA LEU A 274 4.80 -14.03 -10.22
C LEU A 274 4.51 -14.89 -8.99
N GLY A 275 4.70 -14.34 -7.79
CA GLY A 275 4.55 -15.11 -6.56
C GLY A 275 4.53 -14.29 -5.30
N PHE A 276 4.08 -14.94 -4.22
CA PHE A 276 3.95 -14.39 -2.88
C PHE A 276 4.52 -15.31 -1.82
N GLY A 277 4.95 -14.70 -0.71
CA GLY A 277 5.21 -15.35 0.56
C GLY A 277 4.78 -14.44 1.71
N SER A 278 4.24 -15.01 2.76
CA SER A 278 3.89 -14.30 3.99
C SER A 278 4.13 -15.19 5.19
N ASP A 279 4.77 -14.64 6.22
CA ASP A 279 5.17 -15.35 7.42
C ASP A 279 5.12 -14.46 8.67
N GLY A 280 4.83 -15.08 9.82
CA GLY A 280 4.88 -14.43 11.12
C GLY A 280 6.10 -14.87 11.92
N GLU A 281 6.56 -14.03 12.86
CA GLU A 281 7.70 -14.32 13.75
C GLU A 281 7.28 -14.80 15.13
N ALA A 282 5.99 -14.66 15.47
CA ALA A 282 5.38 -15.06 16.76
C ALA A 282 6.11 -14.50 18.01
N LEU A 283 6.69 -13.29 17.92
CA LEU A 283 7.40 -12.65 19.01
C LEU A 283 6.56 -11.71 19.87
N GLY A 284 5.51 -11.11 19.28
CA GLY A 284 4.68 -10.10 19.92
C GLY A 284 4.19 -9.04 18.93
N LEU A 285 3.55 -7.98 19.44
CA LEU A 285 2.96 -6.96 18.56
C LEU A 285 4.00 -6.05 17.91
N LEU A 286 5.04 -5.63 18.63
CA LEU A 286 6.05 -4.67 18.16
C LEU A 286 7.40 -5.30 17.82
N PRO A 287 7.90 -6.30 18.57
CA PRO A 287 9.22 -6.85 18.33
C PRO A 287 9.35 -7.47 16.94
N VAL A 288 10.53 -7.34 16.36
CA VAL A 288 10.97 -8.06 15.16
C VAL A 288 12.22 -8.88 15.52
N ARG A 289 12.40 -10.03 14.86
CA ARG A 289 13.60 -10.84 15.06
C ARG A 289 14.82 -10.14 14.47
N ASP A 290 15.89 -10.06 15.25
CA ASP A 290 17.15 -9.45 14.82
C ASP A 290 17.76 -10.14 13.59
N ASP A 291 17.61 -11.47 13.48
CA ASP A 291 18.12 -12.26 12.36
C ASP A 291 17.25 -12.16 11.09
N GLY A 292 16.06 -11.54 11.18
CA GLY A 292 15.11 -11.39 10.09
C GLY A 292 14.48 -12.68 9.58
N ASP A 293 14.46 -13.75 10.39
CA ASP A 293 14.01 -15.09 9.99
C ASP A 293 12.60 -15.10 9.35
N GLY A 294 11.64 -14.36 9.91
CA GLY A 294 10.29 -14.28 9.33
C GLY A 294 10.30 -13.70 7.92
N LEU A 295 11.09 -12.66 7.69
CA LEU A 295 11.24 -12.08 6.36
C LEU A 295 12.01 -13.01 5.40
N VAL A 296 13.02 -13.73 5.91
CA VAL A 296 13.73 -14.77 5.14
C VAL A 296 12.75 -15.82 4.63
N ARG A 297 11.84 -16.31 5.50
CA ARG A 297 10.84 -17.30 5.10
C ARG A 297 9.85 -16.73 4.08
N ALA A 298 9.37 -15.51 4.29
CA ALA A 298 8.47 -14.83 3.35
C ALA A 298 9.13 -14.68 1.95
N ILE A 299 10.40 -14.23 1.89
CA ILE A 299 11.12 -14.10 0.62
C ILE A 299 11.31 -15.46 -0.06
N ARG A 300 11.76 -16.47 0.69
CA ARG A 300 11.94 -17.83 0.15
C ARG A 300 10.62 -18.43 -0.33
N GLY A 301 9.54 -18.20 0.41
CA GLY A 301 8.18 -18.59 0.03
C GLY A 301 7.75 -17.94 -1.30
N ALA A 302 8.00 -16.63 -1.46
CA ALA A 302 7.70 -15.91 -2.71
C ALA A 302 8.51 -16.45 -3.89
N LEU A 303 9.82 -16.67 -3.72
CA LEU A 303 10.68 -17.26 -4.75
C LEU A 303 10.21 -18.66 -5.16
N ALA A 304 9.95 -19.54 -4.20
CA ALA A 304 9.43 -20.88 -4.44
C ALA A 304 8.06 -20.85 -5.15
N ASN A 305 7.17 -19.95 -4.72
CA ASN A 305 5.84 -19.77 -5.34
C ASN A 305 5.93 -19.28 -6.78
N ALA A 306 6.94 -18.48 -7.11
CA ALA A 306 7.22 -17.98 -8.47
C ALA A 306 8.05 -18.95 -9.32
N GLY A 307 8.68 -19.97 -8.72
CA GLY A 307 9.63 -20.85 -9.40
C GLY A 307 10.94 -20.14 -9.77
N LEU A 308 11.32 -19.11 -9.00
CA LEU A 308 12.51 -18.29 -9.25
C LEU A 308 13.61 -18.56 -8.22
N GLN A 309 14.85 -18.21 -8.61
CA GLN A 309 16.01 -18.21 -7.75
C GLN A 309 16.36 -16.77 -7.32
N PRO A 310 17.13 -16.57 -6.24
CA PRO A 310 17.57 -15.22 -5.83
C PRO A 310 18.29 -14.46 -6.96
N ALA A 311 19.03 -15.13 -7.81
CA ALA A 311 19.75 -14.51 -8.94
C ALA A 311 18.85 -13.92 -10.03
N ASP A 312 17.58 -14.32 -10.10
CA ASP A 312 16.61 -13.81 -11.08
C ASP A 312 16.08 -12.42 -10.71
N VAL A 313 16.23 -12.00 -9.43
CA VAL A 313 15.72 -10.73 -8.91
C VAL A 313 16.62 -9.59 -9.37
N GLY A 314 16.04 -8.61 -10.06
CA GLY A 314 16.73 -7.44 -10.60
C GLY A 314 16.81 -6.27 -9.64
N VAL A 315 15.87 -6.16 -8.72
CA VAL A 315 15.79 -5.10 -7.70
C VAL A 315 14.97 -5.55 -6.48
N VAL A 316 15.36 -5.10 -5.31
CA VAL A 316 14.54 -5.18 -4.08
C VAL A 316 13.97 -3.81 -3.77
N VAL A 317 12.65 -3.72 -3.65
CA VAL A 317 11.94 -2.61 -3.03
C VAL A 317 11.69 -3.00 -1.58
N ALA A 318 12.52 -2.48 -0.69
CA ALA A 318 12.52 -2.80 0.71
C ALA A 318 11.33 -2.17 1.46
N HIS A 319 10.95 -2.77 2.58
CA HIS A 319 10.01 -2.12 3.49
C HIS A 319 10.57 -0.80 4.01
N GLY A 320 11.82 -0.76 4.48
CA GLY A 320 12.59 0.43 4.78
C GLY A 320 11.79 1.54 5.47
N ASN A 321 11.30 1.30 6.68
CA ASN A 321 10.44 2.26 7.38
C ASN A 321 11.18 3.24 8.29
N GLY A 322 12.52 3.18 8.33
CA GLY A 322 13.37 4.08 9.11
C GLY A 322 13.46 3.75 10.60
N THR A 323 12.79 2.69 11.09
CA THR A 323 12.99 2.25 12.49
C THR A 323 14.23 1.34 12.58
N PRO A 324 15.19 1.62 13.50
CA PRO A 324 16.47 0.92 13.53
C PRO A 324 16.35 -0.61 13.56
N ASN A 325 15.50 -1.15 14.43
CA ASN A 325 15.33 -2.60 14.56
C ASN A 325 14.77 -3.25 13.30
N SER A 326 13.79 -2.62 12.63
CA SER A 326 13.20 -3.14 11.40
C SER A 326 14.19 -3.11 10.25
N ASP A 327 14.86 -1.99 10.04
CA ASP A 327 15.82 -1.81 8.95
C ASP A 327 17.03 -2.77 9.09
N ARG A 328 17.59 -2.91 10.30
CA ARG A 328 18.68 -3.88 10.59
C ARG A 328 18.27 -5.32 10.35
N SER A 329 17.09 -5.69 10.84
CA SER A 329 16.52 -7.03 10.64
C SER A 329 16.28 -7.31 9.15
N GLU A 330 15.76 -6.35 8.39
CA GLU A 330 15.54 -6.47 6.96
C GLU A 330 16.88 -6.62 6.18
N ALA A 331 17.88 -5.83 6.50
CA ALA A 331 19.22 -5.95 5.91
C ALA A 331 19.84 -7.33 6.14
N ARG A 332 19.70 -7.91 7.35
CA ARG A 332 20.17 -9.27 7.68
C ARG A 332 19.38 -10.33 6.91
N ALA A 333 18.07 -10.16 6.76
CA ALA A 333 17.25 -11.06 5.99
C ALA A 333 17.67 -11.09 4.50
N LEU A 334 17.90 -9.92 3.91
CA LEU A 334 18.37 -9.79 2.54
C LEU A 334 19.76 -10.43 2.36
N ALA A 335 20.70 -10.17 3.25
CA ALA A 335 22.01 -10.80 3.22
C ALA A 335 21.92 -12.33 3.34
N THR A 336 21.02 -12.85 4.17
CA THR A 336 20.80 -14.30 4.37
C THR A 336 20.23 -14.99 3.13
N VAL A 337 19.29 -14.32 2.41
CA VAL A 337 18.66 -14.92 1.24
C VAL A 337 19.54 -14.83 0.02
N PHE A 338 20.16 -13.69 -0.22
CA PHE A 338 20.85 -13.38 -1.47
C PHE A 338 22.36 -13.57 -1.41
N GLY A 339 22.98 -13.47 -0.23
CA GLY A 339 24.45 -13.53 -0.09
C GLY A 339 25.13 -12.55 -1.04
N SER A 340 26.10 -13.05 -1.81
CA SER A 340 26.83 -12.27 -2.83
C SER A 340 25.99 -11.91 -4.06
N ALA A 341 24.81 -12.51 -4.25
CA ALA A 341 23.91 -12.23 -5.38
C ALA A 341 22.91 -11.11 -5.09
N LEU A 342 23.00 -10.42 -3.92
CA LEU A 342 22.09 -9.36 -3.54
C LEU A 342 21.97 -8.29 -4.64
N PRO A 343 20.75 -8.09 -5.22
CA PRO A 343 20.53 -7.07 -6.24
C PRO A 343 20.50 -5.66 -5.61
N PRO A 344 20.53 -4.60 -6.43
CA PRO A 344 20.31 -3.25 -5.91
C PRO A 344 19.05 -3.15 -5.06
N VAL A 345 19.15 -2.42 -3.95
CA VAL A 345 18.08 -2.21 -2.98
C VAL A 345 17.63 -0.76 -3.01
N THR A 346 16.33 -0.55 -3.01
CA THR A 346 15.70 0.76 -2.83
C THR A 346 14.57 0.67 -1.81
N GLY A 347 14.01 1.82 -1.44
CA GLY A 347 12.79 1.97 -0.65
C GLY A 347 12.27 3.38 -0.86
N PHE A 348 10.97 3.57 -0.88
CA PHE A 348 10.37 4.83 -1.34
C PHE A 348 9.80 5.68 -0.21
N LYS A 349 9.69 5.15 1.01
CA LYS A 349 9.03 5.82 2.14
C LYS A 349 9.72 7.11 2.60
N TRP A 350 11.00 7.31 2.29
CA TRP A 350 11.68 8.57 2.54
C TRP A 350 11.01 9.77 1.85
N ALA A 351 10.33 9.52 0.72
CA ALA A 351 9.71 10.57 -0.09
C ALA A 351 8.28 10.91 0.34
N PHE A 352 7.48 9.91 0.72
CA PHE A 352 6.05 10.10 0.99
C PHE A 352 5.59 9.51 2.33
N GLY A 353 6.52 9.17 3.22
CA GLY A 353 6.19 8.61 4.52
C GLY A 353 5.66 7.16 4.47
N HIS A 354 5.28 6.66 5.61
CA HIS A 354 4.72 5.32 5.76
C HIS A 354 3.18 5.36 5.66
N LEU A 355 2.64 4.79 4.59
CA LEU A 355 1.20 4.78 4.28
C LEU A 355 0.46 3.60 4.96
N LEU A 356 1.02 2.97 5.97
CA LEU A 356 0.47 1.80 6.67
C LEU A 356 -0.15 0.78 5.70
N ALA A 357 -1.48 0.58 5.71
CA ALA A 357 -2.15 -0.44 4.91
C ALA A 357 -1.90 -0.30 3.39
N ALA A 358 -1.70 0.91 2.89
CA ALA A 358 -1.40 1.15 1.48
C ALA A 358 0.06 0.92 1.10
N ALA A 359 0.99 0.85 2.09
CA ALA A 359 2.43 0.91 1.86
C ALA A 359 2.93 -0.16 0.87
N GLY A 360 2.56 -1.42 1.07
CA GLY A 360 3.05 -2.51 0.21
C GLY A 360 2.51 -2.45 -1.22
N LEU A 361 1.25 -2.01 -1.40
CA LEU A 361 0.67 -1.92 -2.75
C LEU A 361 1.19 -0.72 -3.53
N ILE A 362 1.44 0.43 -2.88
CA ILE A 362 2.07 1.57 -3.56
C ILE A 362 3.51 1.25 -3.95
N ASP A 363 4.26 0.54 -3.09
CA ASP A 363 5.60 0.06 -3.42
C ASP A 363 5.56 -0.91 -4.63
N ALA A 364 4.54 -1.77 -4.75
CA ALA A 364 4.32 -2.65 -5.90
C ALA A 364 3.99 -1.88 -7.20
N VAL A 365 3.09 -0.89 -7.13
CA VAL A 365 2.76 -0.01 -8.26
C VAL A 365 4.01 0.73 -8.75
N LEU A 366 4.78 1.31 -7.83
CA LEU A 366 6.00 2.04 -8.15
C LEU A 366 7.12 1.13 -8.66
N ALA A 367 7.22 -0.10 -8.16
CA ALA A 367 8.16 -1.09 -8.69
C ALA A 367 7.87 -1.39 -10.17
N VAL A 368 6.60 -1.63 -10.53
CA VAL A 368 6.18 -1.83 -11.92
C VAL A 368 6.48 -0.59 -12.77
N THR A 369 6.13 0.60 -12.29
CA THR A 369 6.34 1.87 -12.99
C THR A 369 7.84 2.15 -13.22
N ALA A 370 8.68 1.94 -12.19
CA ALA A 370 10.13 2.14 -12.26
C ALA A 370 10.81 1.13 -13.20
N LEU A 371 10.45 -0.15 -13.13
CA LEU A 371 10.99 -1.16 -14.05
C LEU A 371 10.62 -0.86 -15.50
N ARG A 372 9.39 -0.43 -15.76
CA ARG A 372 8.93 -0.04 -17.12
C ARG A 372 9.66 1.18 -17.66
N SER A 373 10.02 2.13 -16.80
CA SER A 373 10.82 3.31 -17.19
C SER A 373 12.31 2.97 -17.39
N GLY A 374 12.77 1.80 -16.93
CA GLY A 374 14.18 1.41 -16.93
C GLY A 374 15.04 2.16 -15.89
N GLN A 375 14.43 2.96 -15.03
CA GLN A 375 15.09 3.71 -13.97
C GLN A 375 14.43 3.46 -12.61
N VAL A 376 15.22 3.05 -11.63
CA VAL A 376 14.78 2.84 -10.24
C VAL A 376 15.34 3.98 -9.38
N PRO A 377 14.48 4.70 -8.63
CA PRO A 377 14.95 5.73 -7.71
C PRO A 377 15.83 5.13 -6.61
N GLY A 378 16.88 5.85 -6.20
CA GLY A 378 17.65 5.53 -5.00
C GLY A 378 16.94 5.98 -3.72
N ILE A 379 17.59 5.80 -2.58
CA ILE A 379 17.14 6.30 -1.27
C ILE A 379 17.80 7.67 -1.06
N ALA A 380 17.13 8.75 -1.44
CA ALA A 380 17.74 10.08 -1.57
C ALA A 380 18.42 10.61 -0.28
N GLY A 381 17.97 10.23 0.89
CA GLY A 381 18.56 10.65 2.18
C GLY A 381 19.67 9.76 2.70
N LEU A 382 20.01 8.66 2.01
CA LEU A 382 21.02 7.69 2.45
C LEU A 382 22.43 8.25 2.25
N GLY A 383 23.03 8.75 3.33
CA GLY A 383 24.39 9.27 3.33
C GLY A 383 25.43 8.23 3.76
N GLN A 384 25.19 7.61 4.90
CA GLN A 384 26.03 6.54 5.48
C GLN A 384 25.11 5.44 5.96
N GLN A 385 25.39 4.20 5.55
CA GLN A 385 24.62 3.04 6.02
C GLN A 385 24.94 2.73 7.50
N ASP A 386 23.95 2.16 8.18
CA ASP A 386 24.08 1.72 9.56
C ASP A 386 25.15 0.60 9.68
N ALA A 387 26.17 0.83 10.49
CA ALA A 387 27.26 -0.12 10.69
C ALA A 387 26.87 -1.38 11.49
N ASP A 388 25.73 -1.35 12.18
CA ASP A 388 25.21 -2.49 12.97
C ASP A 388 24.42 -3.50 12.10
N ALA A 389 24.35 -3.26 10.78
CA ALA A 389 23.67 -4.12 9.82
C ALA A 389 24.59 -4.45 8.62
N PRO A 390 24.32 -5.55 7.91
CA PRO A 390 25.01 -5.82 6.64
C PRO A 390 24.81 -4.69 5.65
N ALA A 391 25.90 -4.29 4.97
CA ALA A 391 25.84 -3.28 3.94
C ALA A 391 24.97 -3.76 2.76
N LEU A 392 24.09 -2.89 2.28
CA LEU A 392 23.21 -3.13 1.14
C LEU A 392 23.78 -2.43 -0.11
N PRO A 393 23.59 -2.98 -1.31
CA PRO A 393 23.86 -2.26 -2.56
C PRO A 393 22.78 -1.19 -2.80
N ALA A 394 22.75 -0.18 -1.93
CA ALA A 394 21.80 0.93 -1.89
C ALA A 394 22.54 2.26 -1.82
N GLY A 395 21.95 3.30 -2.37
CA GLY A 395 22.51 4.66 -2.37
C GLY A 395 21.49 5.71 -2.81
N PRO A 396 21.85 6.99 -2.79
CA PRO A 396 20.92 8.07 -3.12
C PRO A 396 20.63 8.23 -4.62
N ALA A 397 21.53 7.77 -5.47
CA ALA A 397 21.38 7.91 -6.92
C ALA A 397 20.40 6.90 -7.52
N ALA A 398 19.67 7.31 -8.55
CA ALA A 398 18.88 6.42 -9.37
C ALA A 398 19.79 5.43 -10.13
N PHE A 399 19.29 4.24 -10.39
CA PHE A 399 20.04 3.15 -11.03
C PHE A 399 19.18 2.34 -12.00
N LYS A 400 19.83 1.49 -12.80
CA LYS A 400 19.14 0.52 -13.65
C LYS A 400 18.97 -0.81 -12.91
N PRO A 401 17.80 -1.46 -13.01
CA PRO A 401 17.62 -2.80 -12.44
C PRO A 401 18.51 -3.84 -13.16
N ARG A 402 18.86 -4.94 -12.49
CA ARG A 402 19.65 -6.02 -13.10
C ARG A 402 18.83 -6.93 -14.02
N SER A 403 17.53 -7.02 -13.76
CA SER A 403 16.56 -7.78 -14.58
C SER A 403 15.18 -7.11 -14.51
N ASP A 404 14.21 -7.68 -15.19
CA ASP A 404 12.81 -7.26 -15.24
C ASP A 404 11.97 -7.70 -14.02
N VAL A 405 12.60 -8.31 -13.01
CA VAL A 405 11.93 -8.83 -11.81
C VAL A 405 12.22 -7.95 -10.59
N ALA A 406 11.16 -7.49 -9.92
CA ALA A 406 11.23 -6.83 -8.62
C ALA A 406 10.74 -7.74 -7.50
N LEU A 407 11.42 -7.70 -6.36
CA LEU A 407 10.95 -8.19 -5.07
C LEU A 407 10.48 -7.01 -4.24
N VAL A 408 9.21 -7.00 -3.86
CA VAL A 408 8.61 -5.97 -2.99
C VAL A 408 8.36 -6.56 -1.60
N LEU A 409 8.84 -5.87 -0.57
CA LEU A 409 8.76 -6.31 0.82
C LEU A 409 7.85 -5.40 1.65
N SER A 410 7.09 -5.99 2.55
CA SER A 410 6.32 -5.24 3.55
C SER A 410 6.33 -5.95 4.89
N ARG A 411 6.39 -5.17 5.98
CA ARG A 411 6.37 -5.65 7.36
C ARG A 411 5.32 -4.90 8.15
N GLY A 412 4.68 -5.57 9.10
CA GLY A 412 3.63 -4.98 9.93
C GLY A 412 3.69 -5.43 11.39
N PHE A 413 2.89 -4.77 12.22
CA PHE A 413 2.72 -5.19 13.61
C PHE A 413 2.23 -6.64 13.70
N GLY A 414 2.46 -7.27 14.86
CA GLY A 414 2.25 -8.71 15.03
C GLY A 414 3.39 -9.53 14.46
N SER A 415 4.58 -8.91 14.26
CA SER A 415 5.75 -9.59 13.69
C SER A 415 5.45 -10.23 12.32
N THR A 416 4.68 -9.55 11.47
CA THR A 416 4.22 -10.08 10.19
C THR A 416 5.05 -9.57 9.02
N ASN A 417 5.30 -10.44 8.06
CA ASN A 417 6.13 -10.17 6.88
C ASN A 417 5.42 -10.64 5.62
N ALA A 418 5.54 -9.87 4.54
CA ALA A 418 5.04 -10.22 3.21
C ALA A 418 6.07 -9.88 2.14
N ALA A 419 6.16 -10.73 1.13
CA ALA A 419 7.01 -10.60 -0.03
C ALA A 419 6.22 -10.89 -1.31
N CYS A 420 6.40 -10.04 -2.32
CA CYS A 420 5.75 -10.18 -3.62
C CYS A 420 6.80 -10.07 -4.73
N LEU A 421 6.75 -10.98 -5.70
CA LEU A 421 7.56 -10.92 -6.91
C LEU A 421 6.71 -10.49 -8.10
N LEU A 422 7.19 -9.45 -8.78
CA LEU A 422 6.57 -8.83 -9.94
C LEU A 422 7.55 -8.85 -11.11
N ARG A 423 7.02 -8.97 -12.33
CA ARG A 423 7.80 -8.81 -13.56
C ARG A 423 7.15 -7.77 -14.45
N VAL A 424 7.94 -6.97 -15.15
CA VAL A 424 7.42 -6.15 -16.25
C VAL A 424 7.58 -6.88 -17.58
N ALA A 425 6.67 -6.62 -18.51
CA ALA A 425 6.86 -7.12 -19.88
C ALA A 425 8.12 -6.46 -20.46
N GLY A 426 9.02 -7.25 -20.99
CA GLY A 426 10.18 -6.74 -21.73
C GLY A 426 9.67 -5.87 -22.89
N GLY A 427 10.15 -4.62 -22.98
CA GLY A 427 9.83 -3.72 -24.07
C GLY A 427 10.40 -4.23 -25.38
#